data_8d72bbe6433a323f6cf6f6c33983ea63
#
_entry.id   8d72bbe6433a323f6cf6f6c33983ea63
#
_cell.length_a   1.000
_cell.length_b   1.000
_cell.length_c   1.000
_cell.angle_alpha   90.00
_cell.angle_beta   90.00
_cell.angle_gamma   90.00
#
_symmetry.space_group_name_H-M   'P 1'
#
loop_
_entity.id
_entity.type
_entity.pdbx_description
1 polymer ?
#
loop_
_entity_poly.entity_id
_entity_poly.type
_entity_poly.pdbx_seq_one_letter_code
_entity_poly.pdbx_strand_id
1 'polypeptide(L)'
;MEGVYDELNAVIFSVPCDTLKCMSQKWHGKAPAIVFAHPQNRKNARKAADAYCREEYAIVKEKLEDILGVAITNSAIKESIAVYNENRAACRRFSDIAARYPGNIRPSDRHAVLKDGLWRNQNIRYF
;
A
#
# COMPACT_ATOMS: atom_id res chain seq x y z
N MET A 1 8.32 9.30 -20.98
CA MET A 1 7.23 8.55 -20.25
C MET A 1 6.02 9.47 -20.06
N GLU A 2 5.65 10.16 -21.10
CA GLU A 2 4.48 11.04 -21.08
C GLU A 2 3.22 10.15 -21.16
N GLY A 3 2.25 10.42 -20.31
CA GLY A 3 0.93 9.79 -20.34
C GLY A 3 0.73 8.50 -19.54
N VAL A 4 1.79 7.83 -19.06
CA VAL A 4 1.67 6.53 -18.35
C VAL A 4 0.83 6.61 -17.06
N TYR A 5 0.79 7.79 -16.44
CA TYR A 5 0.07 8.01 -15.17
C TYR A 5 -1.14 8.93 -15.32
N ASP A 6 -1.54 9.25 -16.54
CA ASP A 6 -2.62 10.22 -16.80
C ASP A 6 -4.01 9.70 -16.40
N GLU A 7 -4.17 8.38 -16.30
CA GLU A 7 -5.42 7.72 -15.89
C GLU A 7 -5.56 7.57 -14.36
N LEU A 8 -4.53 7.97 -13.59
CA LEU A 8 -4.60 7.88 -12.13
C LEU A 8 -5.40 9.02 -11.54
N ASN A 9 -6.25 8.72 -10.56
CA ASN A 9 -6.98 9.72 -9.79
C ASN A 9 -6.08 10.44 -8.77
N ALA A 10 -5.11 9.72 -8.20
CA ALA A 10 -4.13 10.26 -7.26
C ALA A 10 -2.86 9.40 -7.23
N VAL A 11 -1.75 9.97 -6.75
CA VAL A 11 -0.50 9.26 -6.45
C VAL A 11 -0.16 9.44 -4.98
N ILE A 12 0.03 8.35 -4.25
CA ILE A 12 0.41 8.39 -2.84
C ILE A 12 1.93 8.14 -2.73
N PHE A 13 2.65 9.13 -2.23
CA PHE A 13 4.07 9.02 -1.90
C PHE A 13 4.25 8.70 -0.42
N SER A 14 4.66 7.48 -0.13
CA SER A 14 5.17 7.12 1.20
C SER A 14 6.61 7.62 1.30
N VAL A 15 6.90 8.52 2.24
CA VAL A 15 8.20 9.20 2.32
C VAL A 15 9.04 8.78 3.54
N PRO A 16 9.56 7.54 3.56
CA PRO A 16 10.42 7.05 4.63
C PRO A 16 11.87 7.55 4.52
N CYS A 17 12.25 8.16 3.40
CA CYS A 17 13.60 8.65 3.14
C CYS A 17 13.58 9.92 2.27
N ASP A 18 14.71 10.62 2.23
CA ASP A 18 14.84 11.89 1.50
C ASP A 18 14.63 11.73 0.00
N THR A 19 15.03 10.61 -0.59
CA THR A 19 14.83 10.36 -2.02
C THR A 19 13.35 10.39 -2.39
N LEU A 20 12.49 9.67 -1.66
CA LEU A 20 11.04 9.65 -1.91
C LEU A 20 10.39 10.99 -1.58
N LYS A 21 10.91 11.71 -0.58
CA LYS A 21 10.50 13.08 -0.29
C LYS A 21 10.80 14.01 -1.48
N CYS A 22 12.02 13.96 -2.02
CA CYS A 22 12.40 14.74 -3.19
C CYS A 22 11.55 14.36 -4.42
N MET A 23 11.25 13.07 -4.61
CA MET A 23 10.37 12.63 -5.70
C MET A 23 8.97 13.20 -5.57
N SER A 24 8.39 13.20 -4.38
CA SER A 24 7.06 13.77 -4.14
C SER A 24 7.00 15.28 -4.44
N GLN A 25 8.06 16.02 -4.13
CA GLN A 25 8.17 17.45 -4.41
C GLN A 25 8.37 17.76 -5.90
N LYS A 26 8.96 16.82 -6.64
CA LYS A 26 9.22 16.94 -8.09
C LYS A 26 8.16 16.23 -8.93
N TRP A 27 7.07 15.82 -8.34
CA TRP A 27 5.97 15.23 -9.09
C TRP A 27 5.27 16.29 -9.95
N HIS A 28 5.24 16.08 -11.26
CA HIS A 28 4.63 16.97 -12.25
C HIS A 28 3.54 16.26 -13.07
N GLY A 29 3.07 15.08 -12.64
CA GLY A 29 1.97 14.38 -13.30
C GLY A 29 0.63 15.10 -13.10
N LYS A 30 -0.38 14.78 -13.91
CA LYS A 30 -1.74 15.34 -13.82
C LYS A 30 -2.43 14.95 -12.52
N ALA A 31 -2.21 13.71 -12.07
CA ALA A 31 -2.78 13.21 -10.83
C ALA A 31 -2.20 13.95 -9.61
N PRO A 32 -3.02 14.41 -8.65
CA PRO A 32 -2.55 15.05 -7.44
C PRO A 32 -1.70 14.10 -6.59
N ALA A 33 -0.66 14.65 -5.96
CA ALA A 33 0.21 13.90 -5.06
C ALA A 33 -0.30 14.01 -3.60
N ILE A 34 -0.49 12.87 -2.96
CA ILE A 34 -0.74 12.75 -1.53
C ILE A 34 0.55 12.25 -0.88
N VAL A 35 1.08 12.99 0.07
CA VAL A 35 2.29 12.60 0.80
C VAL A 35 1.89 11.97 2.13
N PHE A 36 2.46 10.80 2.42
CA PHE A 36 2.31 10.08 3.67
C PHE A 36 3.68 9.97 4.36
N ALA A 37 3.84 10.62 5.49
CA ALA A 37 5.09 10.61 6.23
C ALA A 37 5.12 9.47 7.28
N HIS A 38 6.33 8.95 7.51
CA HIS A 38 6.55 7.91 8.51
C HIS A 38 7.36 8.45 9.68
N PRO A 39 7.02 8.09 10.93
CA PRO A 39 7.85 8.43 12.08
C PRO A 39 9.18 7.70 12.00
N GLN A 40 10.28 8.44 12.06
CA GLN A 40 11.64 7.90 11.94
C GLN A 40 12.08 7.11 13.18
N ASN A 41 11.66 7.51 14.36
CA ASN A 41 12.06 6.89 15.63
C ASN A 41 10.88 6.17 16.29
N ARG A 42 10.75 4.86 16.01
CA ARG A 42 9.70 4.02 16.59
C ARG A 42 10.07 3.39 17.92
N LYS A 43 11.36 3.14 18.16
CA LYS A 43 11.80 2.35 19.31
C LYS A 43 11.56 3.08 20.65
N ASN A 44 11.91 4.35 20.70
CA ASN A 44 11.90 5.12 21.95
C ASN A 44 10.62 5.93 22.18
N ALA A 45 9.77 6.06 21.18
CA ALA A 45 8.55 6.88 21.22
C ALA A 45 7.34 6.17 20.59
N ARG A 46 7.13 4.89 20.89
CA ARG A 46 6.11 4.06 20.25
C ARG A 46 4.70 4.69 20.28
N LYS A 47 4.27 5.17 21.43
CA LYS A 47 2.94 5.80 21.57
C LYS A 47 2.80 7.05 20.69
N ALA A 48 3.83 7.90 20.66
CA ALA A 48 3.85 9.09 19.82
C ALA A 48 3.92 8.71 18.32
N ALA A 49 4.70 7.70 17.96
CA ALA A 49 4.79 7.20 16.60
C ALA A 49 3.45 6.62 16.10
N ASP A 50 2.74 5.88 16.96
CA ASP A 50 1.42 5.32 16.64
C ASP A 50 0.36 6.43 16.50
N ALA A 51 0.39 7.45 17.35
CA ALA A 51 -0.47 8.61 17.22
C ALA A 51 -0.20 9.38 15.93
N TYR A 52 1.08 9.65 15.64
CA TYR A 52 1.50 10.31 14.40
C TYR A 52 1.02 9.54 13.15
N CYS A 53 1.25 8.23 13.09
CA CYS A 53 0.77 7.42 11.97
C CYS A 53 -0.76 7.48 11.81
N ARG A 54 -1.49 7.53 12.91
CA ARG A 54 -2.96 7.62 12.87
C ARG A 54 -3.42 8.92 12.21
N GLU A 55 -2.80 10.04 12.59
CA GLU A 55 -3.09 11.35 12.00
C GLU A 55 -2.74 11.38 10.50
N GLU A 56 -1.57 10.86 10.12
CA GLU A 56 -1.16 10.76 8.72
C GLU A 56 -2.14 9.92 7.87
N TYR A 57 -2.62 8.78 8.41
CA TYR A 57 -3.63 7.97 7.73
C TYR A 57 -4.98 8.70 7.63
N ALA A 58 -5.37 9.49 8.65
CA ALA A 58 -6.58 10.28 8.60
C ALA A 58 -6.50 11.34 7.50
N ILE A 59 -5.37 12.03 7.38
CA ILE A 59 -5.11 13.03 6.32
C ILE A 59 -5.17 12.37 4.92
N VAL A 60 -4.54 11.20 4.76
CA VAL A 60 -4.58 10.48 3.47
C VAL A 60 -5.99 10.06 3.12
N LYS A 61 -6.76 9.57 4.10
CA LYS A 61 -8.17 9.19 3.92
C LYS A 61 -8.99 10.38 3.45
N GLU A 62 -8.93 11.52 4.16
CA GLU A 62 -9.66 12.74 3.82
C GLU A 62 -9.35 13.21 2.39
N LYS A 63 -8.08 13.29 2.03
CA LYS A 63 -7.66 13.66 0.67
C LYS A 63 -8.16 12.70 -0.40
N LEU A 64 -8.21 11.40 -0.12
CA LEU A 64 -8.76 10.41 -1.03
C LEU A 64 -10.27 10.56 -1.18
N GLU A 65 -10.99 10.81 -0.09
CA GLU A 65 -12.42 11.07 -0.11
C GLU A 65 -12.75 12.30 -0.98
N ASP A 66 -11.98 13.37 -0.82
CA ASP A 66 -12.13 14.61 -1.61
C ASP A 66 -11.86 14.38 -3.11
N ILE A 67 -10.77 13.67 -3.44
CA ILE A 67 -10.38 13.42 -4.84
C ILE A 67 -11.35 12.48 -5.54
N LEU A 68 -11.79 11.44 -4.85
CA LEU A 68 -12.63 10.39 -5.43
C LEU A 68 -14.14 10.70 -5.34
N GLY A 69 -14.54 11.67 -4.53
CA GLY A 69 -15.93 12.00 -4.27
C GLY A 69 -16.72 10.90 -3.55
N VAL A 70 -16.03 10.03 -2.79
CA VAL A 70 -16.62 8.87 -2.10
C VAL A 70 -16.24 8.85 -0.63
N ALA A 71 -17.15 8.42 0.23
CA ALA A 71 -16.86 8.25 1.65
C ALA A 71 -16.16 6.90 1.92
N ILE A 72 -15.01 6.94 2.58
CA ILE A 72 -14.27 5.75 3.02
C ILE A 72 -14.70 5.40 4.44
N THR A 73 -15.64 4.48 4.58
CA THR A 73 -16.20 4.12 5.89
C THR A 73 -15.28 3.18 6.68
N ASN A 74 -15.39 3.20 8.00
CA ASN A 74 -14.69 2.25 8.85
C ASN A 74 -15.09 0.79 8.58
N SER A 75 -16.31 0.54 8.10
CA SER A 75 -16.76 -0.78 7.68
C SER A 75 -15.97 -1.27 6.47
N ALA A 76 -15.89 -0.45 5.41
CA ALA A 76 -15.14 -0.75 4.19
C ALA A 76 -13.65 -1.00 4.49
N ILE A 77 -13.05 -0.21 5.38
CA ILE A 77 -11.66 -0.42 5.81
C ILE A 77 -11.50 -1.77 6.52
N LYS A 78 -12.42 -2.14 7.44
CA LYS A 78 -12.37 -3.42 8.15
C LYS A 78 -12.51 -4.60 7.19
N GLU A 79 -13.43 -4.53 6.24
CA GLU A 79 -13.63 -5.56 5.21
C GLU A 79 -12.37 -5.72 4.35
N SER A 80 -11.79 -4.61 3.89
CA SER A 80 -10.52 -4.64 3.15
C SER A 80 -9.39 -5.26 3.96
N ILE A 81 -9.26 -4.92 5.25
CA ILE A 81 -8.25 -5.52 6.14
C ILE A 81 -8.45 -7.04 6.26
N ALA A 82 -9.68 -7.52 6.36
CA ALA A 82 -9.97 -8.96 6.43
C ALA A 82 -9.48 -9.67 5.16
N VAL A 83 -9.85 -9.17 3.98
CA VAL A 83 -9.43 -9.71 2.68
C VAL A 83 -7.90 -9.74 2.54
N TYR A 84 -7.23 -8.63 2.88
CA TYR A 84 -5.77 -8.57 2.82
C TYR A 84 -5.09 -9.52 3.82
N ASN A 85 -5.69 -9.74 4.99
CA ASN A 85 -5.17 -10.68 5.98
C ASN A 85 -5.30 -12.13 5.52
N GLU A 86 -6.39 -12.51 4.86
CA GLU A 86 -6.57 -13.82 4.24
C GLU A 86 -5.50 -14.06 3.17
N ASN A 87 -5.29 -13.08 2.28
CA ASN A 87 -4.26 -13.15 1.27
C ASN A 87 -2.86 -13.31 1.88
N ARG A 88 -2.51 -12.50 2.89
CA ARG A 88 -1.23 -12.61 3.59
C ARG A 88 -1.05 -13.99 4.25
N ALA A 89 -2.12 -14.55 4.79
CA ALA A 89 -2.09 -15.90 5.37
C ALA A 89 -1.84 -16.96 4.28
N ALA A 90 -2.48 -16.84 3.13
CA ALA A 90 -2.25 -17.72 1.97
C ALA A 90 -0.81 -17.62 1.45
N CYS A 91 -0.30 -16.38 1.28
CA CYS A 91 1.08 -16.13 0.86
C CYS A 91 2.11 -16.72 1.84
N ARG A 92 1.86 -16.62 3.15
CA ARG A 92 2.73 -17.25 4.17
C ARG A 92 2.71 -18.77 4.05
N ARG A 93 1.52 -19.39 3.98
CA ARG A 93 1.40 -20.85 3.78
C ARG A 93 2.12 -21.33 2.53
N PHE A 94 1.94 -20.62 1.42
CA PHE A 94 2.64 -20.92 0.18
C PHE A 94 4.17 -20.80 0.32
N SER A 95 4.65 -19.75 1.00
CA SER A 95 6.08 -19.56 1.24
C SER A 95 6.67 -20.65 2.12
N ASP A 96 5.93 -21.13 3.12
CA ASP A 96 6.34 -22.25 3.99
C ASP A 96 6.42 -23.58 3.20
N ILE A 97 5.47 -23.82 2.30
CA ILE A 97 5.49 -24.99 1.42
C ILE A 97 6.69 -24.90 0.45
N ALA A 98 6.90 -23.75 -0.17
CA ALA A 98 8.03 -23.54 -1.07
C ALA A 98 9.39 -23.76 -0.38
N ALA A 99 9.50 -23.36 0.89
CA ALA A 99 10.71 -23.59 1.68
C ALA A 99 10.92 -25.07 2.04
N ARG A 100 9.84 -25.83 2.23
CA ARG A 100 9.92 -27.29 2.52
C ARG A 100 10.23 -28.13 1.28
N TYR A 101 9.85 -27.66 0.11
CA TYR A 101 9.99 -28.40 -1.15
C TYR A 101 10.75 -27.57 -2.22
N PRO A 102 12.02 -27.22 -1.95
CA PRO A 102 12.76 -26.30 -2.83
C PRO A 102 13.05 -26.88 -4.23
N GLY A 103 13.04 -28.23 -4.36
CA GLY A 103 13.20 -28.89 -5.66
C GLY A 103 11.95 -28.84 -6.56
N ASN A 104 10.78 -28.56 -5.99
CA ASN A 104 9.51 -28.58 -6.72
C ASN A 104 9.02 -27.18 -7.10
N ILE A 105 9.45 -26.16 -6.37
CA ILE A 105 9.00 -24.76 -6.55
C ILE A 105 10.23 -23.88 -6.76
N ARG A 106 10.40 -23.42 -8.00
CA ARG A 106 11.51 -22.52 -8.34
C ARG A 106 11.31 -21.15 -7.68
N PRO A 107 12.38 -20.42 -7.34
CA PRO A 107 12.28 -19.05 -6.81
C PRO A 107 11.49 -18.10 -7.71
N SER A 108 11.60 -18.26 -9.05
CA SER A 108 10.82 -17.51 -10.04
C SER A 108 9.32 -17.75 -9.91
N ASP A 109 8.92 -19.03 -9.72
CA ASP A 109 7.50 -19.40 -9.59
C ASP A 109 6.92 -18.85 -8.28
N ARG A 110 7.70 -18.94 -7.19
CA ARG A 110 7.34 -18.31 -5.93
C ARG A 110 7.16 -16.79 -6.07
N HIS A 111 8.07 -16.12 -6.76
CA HIS A 111 7.98 -14.68 -6.99
C HIS A 111 6.73 -14.33 -7.82
N ALA A 112 6.45 -15.07 -8.88
CA ALA A 112 5.29 -14.86 -9.74
C ALA A 112 3.98 -14.99 -8.95
N VAL A 113 3.82 -16.06 -8.15
CA VAL A 113 2.62 -16.28 -7.34
C VAL A 113 2.42 -15.18 -6.30
N LEU A 114 3.48 -14.78 -5.59
CA LEU A 114 3.38 -13.71 -4.58
C LEU A 114 3.07 -12.35 -5.22
N LYS A 115 3.65 -12.08 -6.38
CA LYS A 115 3.39 -10.84 -7.13
C LYS A 115 1.97 -10.81 -7.67
N ASP A 116 1.48 -11.89 -8.28
CA ASP A 116 0.13 -12.00 -8.82
C ASP A 116 -0.94 -11.92 -7.71
N GLY A 117 -0.68 -12.55 -6.57
CA GLY A 117 -1.54 -12.43 -5.39
C GLY A 117 -1.68 -11.00 -4.88
N LEU A 118 -0.65 -10.17 -4.98
CA LEU A 118 -0.71 -8.75 -4.67
C LEU A 118 -1.56 -7.98 -5.70
N TRP A 119 -1.44 -8.30 -6.99
CA TRP A 119 -2.21 -7.64 -8.06
C TRP A 119 -3.67 -8.06 -8.10
N ARG A 120 -4.01 -9.32 -7.86
CA ARG A 120 -5.40 -9.79 -7.84
C ARG A 120 -6.24 -9.16 -6.74
N ASN A 121 -5.65 -8.84 -5.60
CA ASN A 121 -6.35 -8.11 -4.55
C ASN A 121 -6.61 -6.64 -4.90
N GLN A 122 -5.87 -6.07 -5.84
CA GLN A 122 -6.16 -4.73 -6.38
C GLN A 122 -7.35 -4.74 -7.36
N ASN A 123 -7.69 -5.91 -7.91
CA ASN A 123 -8.87 -6.10 -8.78
C ASN A 123 -10.13 -6.53 -8.02
N ILE A 124 -10.12 -6.61 -6.71
CA ILE A 124 -11.34 -6.72 -5.91
C ILE A 124 -12.01 -5.35 -6.00
N ARG A 125 -13.01 -5.31 -6.86
CA ARG A 125 -13.88 -4.25 -7.27
C ARG A 125 -14.19 -3.27 -6.14
N TYR A 126 -13.69 -2.07 -6.26
CA TYR A 126 -14.28 -0.90 -5.66
C TYR A 126 -15.45 -0.50 -6.56
N PHE A 127 -16.64 -0.98 -6.25
CA PHE A 127 -17.92 -0.46 -6.71
C PHE A 127 -18.79 -0.15 -5.51
#